data_8702077c356b604ae44705eef40954fc
#
_entry.id   8702077c356b604ae44705eef40954fc
#
_cell.length_a   1.000
_cell.length_b   1.000
_cell.length_c   1.000
_cell.angle_alpha   90.00
_cell.angle_beta   90.00
_cell.angle_gamma   90.00
#
_symmetry.space_group_name_H-M   'P 1'
#
loop_
_entity.id
_entity.type
_entity.pdbx_description
1 polymer ?
#
loop_
_entity_poly.entity_id
_entity_poly.type
_entity_poly.pdbx_seq_one_letter_code
_entity_poly.pdbx_strand_id
1 'polypeptide(L)'
;MNYLKNICGLLIVILSAIIGYGQDELAPMPVNGKIVDKFSEETITSKIYYESLPYGSKIGVFRGDAFSFKLEGGAEYSIKVEAEGYSTYYGKVKPDDAKNGFIEALVELTPKGANQLIRLDRLIFALGKDEITEVSHDELDELALMLEENIEMVIQLEGHTDFRGNAKQNMQLSERRVLAVRDYLVKKGIKKKRIRTKAFGGTKPLSRSNDEESRSKNRRVEVRILSS
;
A
#
# COMPACT_ATOMS: atom_id res chain seq x y z
N MET A 1 56.43 -83.35 10.41
CA MET A 1 55.07 -83.71 10.89
C MET A 1 54.58 -82.52 11.68
N ASN A 2 53.83 -81.63 11.06
CA ASN A 2 52.90 -80.72 11.71
C ASN A 2 52.32 -79.72 10.70
N TYR A 3 51.05 -79.74 10.59
CA TYR A 3 50.23 -78.96 9.65
C TYR A 3 50.15 -77.49 10.00
N LEU A 4 50.52 -76.59 9.06
CA LEU A 4 50.16 -75.22 9.09
C LEU A 4 48.80 -75.04 8.37
N LYS A 5 47.76 -74.65 9.08
CA LYS A 5 46.49 -74.25 8.49
C LYS A 5 46.52 -72.75 8.22
N ASN A 6 46.46 -72.42 6.95
CA ASN A 6 46.21 -71.05 6.49
C ASN A 6 44.77 -70.62 6.84
N ILE A 7 44.64 -69.59 7.60
CA ILE A 7 43.38 -68.89 7.76
C ILE A 7 43.46 -67.59 6.93
N CYS A 8 42.81 -67.63 5.78
CA CYS A 8 42.63 -66.46 4.93
C CYS A 8 41.55 -65.59 5.55
N GLY A 9 41.95 -64.51 6.23
CA GLY A 9 41.04 -63.55 6.77
C GLY A 9 40.48 -62.61 5.67
N LEU A 10 39.24 -62.81 5.33
CA LEU A 10 38.52 -61.94 4.39
C LEU A 10 38.18 -60.59 5.10
N LEU A 11 38.92 -59.54 4.77
CA LEU A 11 38.64 -58.18 5.24
C LEU A 11 37.49 -57.64 4.43
N ILE A 12 36.29 -57.70 5.00
CA ILE A 12 35.13 -57.04 4.43
C ILE A 12 35.24 -55.52 4.77
N VAL A 13 35.69 -54.73 3.80
CA VAL A 13 35.59 -53.28 3.87
C VAL A 13 34.15 -52.92 3.62
N ILE A 14 33.41 -52.62 4.68
CA ILE A 14 32.10 -51.99 4.56
C ILE A 14 32.34 -50.54 4.17
N LEU A 15 32.21 -50.26 2.88
CA LEU A 15 32.15 -48.88 2.37
C LEU A 15 30.75 -48.33 2.72
N SER A 16 30.63 -47.71 3.89
CA SER A 16 29.44 -46.93 4.22
C SER A 16 29.39 -45.71 3.29
N ALA A 17 28.66 -45.84 2.19
CA ALA A 17 28.25 -44.69 1.40
C ALA A 17 27.40 -43.79 2.32
N ILE A 18 28.00 -42.75 2.85
CA ILE A 18 27.28 -41.63 3.41
C ILE A 18 26.56 -40.97 2.22
N ILE A 19 25.31 -41.37 1.99
CA ILE A 19 24.41 -40.60 1.15
C ILE A 19 24.18 -39.33 1.94
N GLY A 20 24.99 -38.32 1.67
CA GLY A 20 24.70 -36.96 2.06
C GLY A 20 23.37 -36.59 1.38
N TYR A 21 22.30 -36.61 2.13
CA TYR A 21 21.11 -35.88 1.76
C TYR A 21 21.53 -34.41 1.73
N GLY A 22 21.98 -33.94 0.57
CA GLY A 22 22.03 -32.53 0.28
C GLY A 22 20.58 -32.04 0.45
N GLN A 23 20.30 -31.34 1.51
CA GLN A 23 19.16 -30.45 1.51
C GLN A 23 19.45 -29.53 0.32
N ASP A 24 18.66 -29.63 -0.74
CA ASP A 24 18.62 -28.61 -1.78
C ASP A 24 18.24 -27.32 -1.06
N GLU A 25 19.25 -26.54 -0.66
CA GLU A 25 19.08 -25.24 -0.06
C GLU A 25 18.45 -24.37 -1.15
N LEU A 26 17.16 -24.13 -1.02
CA LEU A 26 16.42 -23.32 -1.98
C LEU A 26 17.17 -22.00 -2.18
N ALA A 27 17.47 -21.68 -3.44
CA ALA A 27 18.21 -20.47 -3.77
C ALA A 27 17.54 -19.23 -3.15
N PRO A 28 18.33 -18.31 -2.59
CA PRO A 28 17.79 -17.10 -1.97
C PRO A 28 16.96 -16.29 -2.97
N MET A 29 15.71 -15.99 -2.62
CA MET A 29 14.77 -15.32 -3.50
C MET A 29 14.72 -13.82 -3.19
N PRO A 30 15.02 -12.93 -4.16
CA PRO A 30 14.98 -11.49 -3.94
C PRO A 30 13.54 -10.98 -3.77
N VAL A 31 13.36 -10.07 -2.81
CA VAL A 31 12.15 -9.32 -2.56
C VAL A 31 12.48 -7.85 -2.71
N ASN A 32 11.74 -7.15 -3.56
CA ASN A 32 11.78 -5.70 -3.69
C ASN A 32 10.43 -5.14 -3.32
N GLY A 33 10.39 -4.15 -2.47
CA GLY A 33 9.15 -3.52 -2.03
C GLY A 33 9.16 -2.03 -2.20
N LYS A 34 7.99 -1.46 -2.46
CA LYS A 34 7.73 -0.03 -2.53
C LYS A 34 6.60 0.33 -1.58
N ILE A 35 6.72 1.47 -0.91
CA ILE A 35 5.71 1.96 0.02
C ILE A 35 5.05 3.20 -0.57
N VAL A 36 3.72 3.18 -0.65
CA VAL A 36 2.93 4.28 -1.23
C VAL A 36 1.74 4.64 -0.34
N ASP A 37 1.25 5.85 -0.50
CA ASP A 37 -0.06 6.26 0.01
C ASP A 37 -1.16 5.56 -0.80
N LYS A 38 -2.14 4.97 -0.10
CA LYS A 38 -3.22 4.17 -0.71
C LYS A 38 -4.05 4.96 -1.72
N PHE A 39 -4.19 6.27 -1.56
CA PHE A 39 -5.08 7.10 -2.37
C PHE A 39 -4.33 7.90 -3.43
N SER A 40 -3.17 8.48 -3.08
CA SER A 40 -2.40 9.30 -4.01
C SER A 40 -1.34 8.53 -4.80
N GLU A 41 -1.05 7.28 -4.40
CA GLU A 41 0.03 6.45 -4.95
C GLU A 41 1.42 7.09 -4.85
N GLU A 42 1.54 8.23 -4.16
CA GLU A 42 2.83 8.88 -3.89
C GLU A 42 3.66 8.04 -2.91
N THR A 43 4.97 8.03 -3.10
CA THR A 43 5.86 7.27 -2.23
C THR A 43 5.95 7.88 -0.82
N ILE A 44 6.05 7.02 0.20
CA ILE A 44 6.08 7.42 1.61
C ILE A 44 7.37 6.97 2.26
N THR A 45 8.12 7.92 2.82
CA THR A 45 9.25 7.59 3.69
C THR A 45 8.75 6.95 4.97
N SER A 46 9.18 5.72 5.22
CA SER A 46 8.68 4.88 6.30
C SER A 46 9.81 4.12 6.99
N LYS A 47 9.49 3.46 8.08
CA LYS A 47 10.35 2.50 8.77
C LYS A 47 9.79 1.10 8.53
N ILE A 48 10.57 0.27 7.88
CA ILE A 48 10.19 -1.07 7.44
C ILE A 48 10.97 -2.09 8.26
N TYR A 49 10.27 -2.99 8.92
CA TYR A 49 10.84 -4.12 9.65
C TYR A 49 10.50 -5.39 8.91
N TYR A 50 11.43 -6.31 8.83
CA TYR A 50 11.19 -7.65 8.34
C TYR A 50 11.81 -8.70 9.27
N GLU A 51 11.16 -9.85 9.35
CA GLU A 51 11.57 -10.96 10.22
C GLU A 51 11.20 -12.29 9.57
N SER A 52 12.15 -13.24 9.52
CA SER A 52 11.87 -14.60 9.04
C SER A 52 11.01 -15.38 10.01
N LEU A 53 10.10 -16.20 9.49
CA LEU A 53 9.22 -17.07 10.26
C LEU A 53 9.62 -18.56 10.12
N PRO A 54 9.46 -19.37 11.15
CA PRO A 54 9.14 -19.01 12.52
C PRO A 54 10.39 -18.52 13.27
N TYR A 55 10.31 -17.58 14.17
CA TYR A 55 11.35 -17.20 15.15
C TYR A 55 12.56 -16.40 14.68
N GLY A 56 12.43 -15.53 13.70
CA GLY A 56 13.35 -14.39 13.55
C GLY A 56 14.84 -14.66 13.44
N SER A 57 15.23 -15.73 12.75
CA SER A 57 16.65 -15.98 12.48
C SER A 57 17.29 -14.91 11.60
N LYS A 58 16.47 -14.23 10.81
CA LYS A 58 16.85 -13.07 9.98
C LYS A 58 15.91 -11.92 10.28
N ILE A 59 16.45 -10.81 10.77
CA ILE A 59 15.73 -9.59 11.12
C ILE A 59 16.44 -8.43 10.45
N GLY A 60 15.69 -7.46 9.95
CA GLY A 60 16.26 -6.22 9.43
C GLY A 60 15.31 -5.04 9.51
N VAL A 61 15.89 -3.86 9.33
CA VAL A 61 15.16 -2.59 9.34
C VAL A 61 15.66 -1.73 8.19
N PHE A 62 14.73 -1.22 7.40
CA PHE A 62 15.00 -0.20 6.39
C PHE A 62 14.36 1.13 6.78
N ARG A 63 14.84 2.21 6.19
CA ARG A 63 14.24 3.54 6.24
C ARG A 63 14.22 4.11 4.84
N GLY A 64 13.04 4.53 4.39
CA GLY A 64 12.84 5.06 3.05
C GLY A 64 11.46 4.72 2.52
N ASP A 65 11.31 4.86 1.23
CA ASP A 65 10.08 4.55 0.47
C ASP A 65 10.14 3.20 -0.26
N ALA A 66 11.26 2.46 -0.07
CA ALA A 66 11.48 1.16 -0.66
C ALA A 66 12.34 0.27 0.26
N PHE A 67 12.29 -1.05 0.02
CA PHE A 67 13.14 -2.03 0.68
C PHE A 67 13.55 -3.14 -0.29
N SER A 68 14.67 -3.78 0.01
CA SER A 68 15.11 -4.99 -0.70
C SER A 68 15.82 -5.93 0.26
N PHE A 69 15.41 -7.20 0.25
CA PHE A 69 16.06 -8.28 1.00
C PHE A 69 15.88 -9.61 0.25
N LYS A 70 16.40 -10.72 0.83
CA LYS A 70 16.25 -12.05 0.25
C LYS A 70 15.52 -12.96 1.22
N LEU A 71 14.57 -13.75 0.73
CA LEU A 71 14.04 -14.90 1.44
C LEU A 71 15.10 -16.00 1.37
N GLU A 72 15.48 -16.57 2.50
CA GLU A 72 16.45 -17.67 2.60
C GLU A 72 15.74 -18.96 3.02
N GLY A 73 16.20 -20.08 2.50
CA GLY A 73 15.74 -21.43 2.90
C GLY A 73 14.23 -21.69 2.71
N GLY A 74 13.57 -20.97 1.80
CA GLY A 74 12.13 -21.12 1.58
C GLY A 74 11.25 -20.59 2.71
N ALA A 75 11.79 -19.80 3.66
CA ALA A 75 11.04 -19.26 4.79
C ALA A 75 10.08 -18.14 4.37
N GLU A 76 8.95 -18.02 5.09
CA GLU A 76 8.10 -16.82 5.05
C GLU A 76 8.75 -15.71 5.87
N TYR A 77 8.46 -14.47 5.50
CA TYR A 77 8.88 -13.29 6.29
C TYR A 77 7.68 -12.43 6.62
N SER A 78 7.61 -11.97 7.88
CA SER A 78 6.69 -10.90 8.27
C SER A 78 7.29 -9.55 7.88
N ILE A 79 6.43 -8.62 7.48
CA ILE A 79 6.78 -7.22 7.20
C ILE A 79 5.87 -6.33 8.05
N LYS A 80 6.49 -5.39 8.77
CA LYS A 80 5.79 -4.32 9.48
C LYS A 80 6.29 -2.99 8.93
N VAL A 81 5.38 -2.10 8.54
CA VAL A 81 5.74 -0.77 8.04
C VAL A 81 5.05 0.31 8.88
N GLU A 82 5.83 1.28 9.32
CA GLU A 82 5.41 2.41 10.14
C GLU A 82 5.79 3.73 9.47
N ALA A 83 4.82 4.63 9.32
CA ALA A 83 5.04 6.01 8.88
C ALA A 83 4.18 6.97 9.70
N GLU A 84 4.68 8.19 9.89
CA GLU A 84 3.95 9.23 10.62
C GLU A 84 2.67 9.61 9.85
N GLY A 85 1.55 9.65 10.54
CA GLY A 85 0.24 9.97 9.95
C GLY A 85 -0.45 8.80 9.25
N TYR A 86 0.11 7.58 9.32
CA TYR A 86 -0.45 6.40 8.68
C TYR A 86 -0.72 5.26 9.66
N SER A 87 -1.65 4.38 9.29
CA SER A 87 -1.86 3.12 10.01
C SER A 87 -0.64 2.21 9.81
N THR A 88 -0.24 1.52 10.87
CA THR A 88 0.83 0.52 10.76
C THR A 88 0.37 -0.63 9.88
N TYR A 89 1.16 -0.96 8.87
CA TYR A 89 0.91 -2.11 8.00
C TYR A 89 1.57 -3.36 8.60
N TYR A 90 0.86 -4.48 8.51
CA TYR A 90 1.37 -5.81 8.82
C TYR A 90 1.07 -6.73 7.62
N GLY A 91 2.10 -7.34 7.08
CA GLY A 91 2.00 -8.27 5.96
C GLY A 91 2.97 -9.44 6.07
N LYS A 92 2.87 -10.35 5.13
CA LYS A 92 3.80 -11.47 4.96
C LYS A 92 4.24 -11.55 3.51
N VAL A 93 5.45 -12.04 3.31
CA VAL A 93 5.99 -12.38 2.01
C VAL A 93 6.38 -13.85 2.03
N LYS A 94 5.94 -14.60 1.02
CA LYS A 94 6.13 -16.04 0.90
C LYS A 94 6.83 -16.37 -0.40
N PRO A 95 7.56 -17.48 -0.47
CA PRO A 95 8.15 -17.96 -1.73
C PRO A 95 7.13 -18.10 -2.87
N ASP A 96 5.90 -18.48 -2.54
CA ASP A 96 4.79 -18.65 -3.51
C ASP A 96 4.33 -17.34 -4.17
N ASP A 97 4.67 -16.19 -3.59
CA ASP A 97 4.36 -14.87 -4.16
C ASP A 97 5.29 -14.52 -5.34
N ALA A 98 6.32 -15.34 -5.60
CA ALA A 98 7.33 -15.06 -6.61
C ALA A 98 6.80 -15.17 -8.03
N LYS A 99 7.18 -14.19 -8.85
CA LYS A 99 7.00 -14.22 -10.30
C LYS A 99 8.37 -14.06 -10.95
N ASN A 100 8.68 -14.96 -11.89
CA ASN A 100 9.97 -14.95 -12.61
C ASN A 100 11.22 -14.98 -11.69
N GLY A 101 11.12 -15.62 -10.51
CA GLY A 101 12.25 -15.81 -9.58
C GLY A 101 12.50 -14.63 -8.62
N PHE A 102 11.61 -13.67 -8.54
CA PHE A 102 11.66 -12.58 -7.57
C PHE A 102 10.25 -12.16 -7.10
N ILE A 103 10.17 -11.43 -6.01
CA ILE A 103 8.91 -10.90 -5.46
C ILE A 103 8.93 -9.39 -5.53
N GLU A 104 7.88 -8.81 -6.12
CA GLU A 104 7.59 -7.38 -6.05
C GLU A 104 6.45 -7.17 -5.05
N ALA A 105 6.72 -6.40 -3.99
CA ALA A 105 5.75 -6.09 -2.96
C ALA A 105 5.36 -4.62 -3.03
N LEU A 106 4.08 -4.34 -3.23
CA LEU A 106 3.52 -3.00 -3.05
C LEU A 106 2.86 -2.93 -1.68
N VAL A 107 3.33 -2.00 -0.84
CA VAL A 107 2.76 -1.73 0.48
C VAL A 107 2.00 -0.42 0.43
N GLU A 108 0.69 -0.50 0.53
CA GLU A 108 -0.20 0.65 0.56
C GLU A 108 -0.51 1.03 2.01
N LEU A 109 -0.13 2.24 2.40
CA LEU A 109 -0.41 2.76 3.74
C LEU A 109 -1.67 3.63 3.73
N THR A 110 -2.57 3.35 4.69
CA THR A 110 -3.79 4.12 4.87
C THR A 110 -3.53 5.32 5.78
N PRO A 111 -3.81 6.56 5.34
CA PRO A 111 -3.71 7.76 6.18
C PRO A 111 -4.58 7.65 7.43
N LYS A 112 -4.06 8.07 8.60
CA LYS A 112 -4.74 7.96 9.89
C LYS A 112 -4.68 9.23 10.73
N GLY A 113 -3.64 10.04 10.61
CA GLY A 113 -3.41 11.19 11.48
C GLY A 113 -4.39 12.34 11.23
N ALA A 114 -4.75 13.08 12.29
CA ALA A 114 -5.48 14.33 12.14
C ALA A 114 -4.70 15.33 11.26
N ASN A 115 -5.39 16.10 10.41
CA ASN A 115 -4.88 16.99 9.38
C ASN A 115 -4.21 16.30 8.17
N GLN A 116 -4.15 14.98 8.14
CA GLN A 116 -3.73 14.27 6.94
C GLN A 116 -4.65 14.61 5.78
N LEU A 117 -4.06 14.86 4.61
CA LEU A 117 -4.77 15.19 3.39
C LEU A 117 -4.66 14.02 2.41
N ILE A 118 -5.80 13.50 2.00
CA ILE A 118 -5.93 12.44 1.00
C ILE A 118 -6.43 13.11 -0.28
N ARG A 119 -5.73 12.92 -1.40
CA ARG A 119 -6.22 13.32 -2.72
C ARG A 119 -6.95 12.16 -3.35
N LEU A 120 -8.13 12.44 -3.90
CA LEU A 120 -8.88 11.47 -4.69
C LEU A 120 -8.50 11.68 -6.17
N ASP A 121 -7.38 11.08 -6.58
CA ASP A 121 -6.78 11.34 -7.90
C ASP A 121 -7.50 10.58 -9.03
N ARG A 122 -8.23 9.51 -8.70
CA ARG A 122 -9.08 8.75 -9.64
C ARG A 122 -10.53 9.26 -9.68
N LEU A 123 -10.87 10.26 -8.86
CA LEU A 123 -12.21 10.83 -8.82
C LEU A 123 -12.46 11.76 -10.00
N ILE A 124 -13.24 11.30 -10.95
CA ILE A 124 -13.59 12.01 -12.17
C ILE A 124 -15.07 12.42 -12.16
N PHE A 125 -15.33 13.67 -12.47
CA PHE A 125 -16.67 14.17 -12.73
C PHE A 125 -16.88 14.39 -14.23
N ALA A 126 -18.10 14.22 -14.69
CA ALA A 126 -18.45 14.63 -16.05
C ALA A 126 -18.14 16.12 -16.27
N LEU A 127 -17.73 16.48 -17.48
CA LEU A 127 -17.24 17.83 -17.79
C LEU A 127 -18.26 18.92 -17.38
N GLY A 128 -17.83 19.84 -16.52
CA GLY A 128 -18.67 20.92 -16.00
C GLY A 128 -19.80 20.50 -15.07
N LYS A 129 -19.88 19.21 -14.71
CA LYS A 129 -20.93 18.63 -13.87
C LYS A 129 -20.39 18.19 -12.51
N ASP A 130 -21.30 17.78 -11.66
CA ASP A 130 -21.12 17.17 -10.33
C ASP A 130 -21.48 15.67 -10.34
N GLU A 131 -21.78 15.11 -11.51
CA GLU A 131 -22.05 13.70 -11.71
C GLU A 131 -20.74 12.89 -11.60
N ILE A 132 -20.70 11.96 -10.64
CA ILE A 132 -19.57 11.05 -10.41
C ILE A 132 -19.62 9.97 -11.48
N THR A 133 -18.48 9.75 -12.16
CA THR A 133 -18.39 8.70 -13.18
C THR A 133 -18.21 7.31 -12.54
N GLU A 134 -18.60 6.27 -13.25
CA GLU A 134 -18.51 4.88 -12.76
C GLU A 134 -17.09 4.48 -12.36
N VAL A 135 -16.09 4.93 -13.12
CA VAL A 135 -14.66 4.64 -12.86
C VAL A 135 -14.16 5.22 -11.53
N SER A 136 -14.90 6.16 -10.94
CA SER A 136 -14.56 6.78 -9.64
C SER A 136 -15.13 6.02 -8.46
N HIS A 137 -16.00 5.02 -8.68
CA HIS A 137 -16.67 4.31 -7.60
C HIS A 137 -15.70 3.52 -6.74
N ASP A 138 -14.69 2.88 -7.35
CA ASP A 138 -13.72 2.06 -6.61
C ASP A 138 -12.96 2.89 -5.57
N GLU A 139 -12.47 4.09 -5.94
CA GLU A 139 -11.78 4.99 -5.00
C GLU A 139 -12.68 5.49 -3.88
N LEU A 140 -13.95 5.79 -4.20
CA LEU A 140 -14.93 6.21 -3.20
C LEU A 140 -15.36 5.05 -2.29
N ASP A 141 -15.37 3.82 -2.78
CA ASP A 141 -15.64 2.63 -2.00
C ASP A 141 -14.47 2.32 -1.06
N GLU A 142 -13.22 2.50 -1.50
CA GLU A 142 -12.04 2.42 -0.63
C GLU A 142 -12.09 3.48 0.49
N LEU A 143 -12.50 4.71 0.18
CA LEU A 143 -12.71 5.76 1.18
C LEU A 143 -13.83 5.40 2.17
N ALA A 144 -14.93 4.82 1.68
CA ALA A 144 -16.02 4.37 2.54
C ALA A 144 -15.55 3.26 3.48
N LEU A 145 -14.81 2.27 2.97
CA LEU A 145 -14.24 1.17 3.77
C LEU A 145 -13.29 1.71 4.86
N MET A 146 -12.39 2.64 4.51
CA MET A 146 -11.52 3.30 5.49
C MET A 146 -12.33 3.96 6.62
N LEU A 147 -13.44 4.62 6.28
CA LEU A 147 -14.32 5.26 7.26
C LEU A 147 -15.11 4.25 8.11
N GLU A 148 -15.46 3.09 7.56
CA GLU A 148 -16.11 2.00 8.30
C GLU A 148 -15.16 1.36 9.31
N GLU A 149 -13.91 1.10 8.91
CA GLU A 149 -12.88 0.55 9.78
C GLU A 149 -12.47 1.52 10.91
N ASN A 150 -12.62 2.84 10.70
CA ASN A 150 -12.25 3.89 11.66
C ASN A 150 -13.50 4.67 12.09
N ILE A 151 -14.34 4.09 12.97
CA ILE A 151 -15.67 4.59 13.33
C ILE A 151 -15.68 6.01 13.95
N GLU A 152 -14.60 6.43 14.59
CA GLU A 152 -14.46 7.77 15.20
C GLU A 152 -13.90 8.81 14.22
N MET A 153 -13.39 8.39 13.07
CA MET A 153 -12.79 9.29 12.09
C MET A 153 -13.83 10.25 11.53
N VAL A 154 -13.51 11.54 11.55
CA VAL A 154 -14.30 12.62 10.95
C VAL A 154 -13.47 13.24 9.84
N ILE A 155 -14.07 13.44 8.67
CA ILE A 155 -13.41 14.00 7.49
C ILE A 155 -14.06 15.32 7.05
N GLN A 156 -13.29 16.11 6.28
CA GLN A 156 -13.77 17.25 5.51
C GLN A 156 -13.45 17.04 4.03
N LEU A 157 -14.47 17.01 3.19
CA LEU A 157 -14.33 17.00 1.74
C LEU A 157 -14.05 18.44 1.27
N GLU A 158 -12.92 18.64 0.56
CA GLU A 158 -12.46 19.94 0.07
C GLU A 158 -12.56 19.96 -1.46
N GLY A 159 -13.46 20.77 -2.04
CA GLY A 159 -13.70 20.80 -3.48
C GLY A 159 -12.96 21.93 -4.17
N HIS A 160 -12.32 21.61 -5.29
CA HIS A 160 -11.52 22.53 -6.08
C HIS A 160 -11.93 22.49 -7.56
N THR A 161 -11.74 23.63 -8.23
CA THR A 161 -11.81 23.75 -9.68
C THR A 161 -10.48 24.30 -10.20
N ASP A 162 -10.29 24.34 -11.49
CA ASP A 162 -9.25 25.18 -12.05
C ASP A 162 -9.59 26.68 -11.78
N PHE A 163 -8.59 27.54 -11.88
CA PHE A 163 -8.70 28.96 -11.52
C PHE A 163 -9.33 29.83 -12.62
N ARG A 164 -9.70 29.26 -13.76
CA ARG A 164 -10.24 29.97 -14.92
C ARG A 164 -11.74 30.11 -14.82
N GLY A 165 -12.26 31.12 -15.53
CA GLY A 165 -13.68 31.36 -15.62
C GLY A 165 -14.25 32.16 -14.45
N ASN A 166 -15.54 32.05 -14.24
CA ASN A 166 -16.26 32.85 -13.23
C ASN A 166 -16.06 32.24 -11.83
N ALA A 167 -15.48 33.03 -10.92
CA ALA A 167 -15.19 32.59 -9.54
C ALA A 167 -16.43 32.11 -8.78
N LYS A 168 -17.59 32.76 -8.97
CA LYS A 168 -18.86 32.37 -8.32
C LYS A 168 -19.35 31.01 -8.85
N GLN A 169 -19.24 30.77 -10.16
CA GLN A 169 -19.61 29.48 -10.77
C GLN A 169 -18.65 28.36 -10.33
N ASN A 170 -17.37 28.64 -10.27
CA ASN A 170 -16.37 27.69 -9.76
C ASN A 170 -16.63 27.32 -8.29
N MET A 171 -16.98 28.31 -7.45
CA MET A 171 -17.36 28.05 -6.06
C MET A 171 -18.57 27.11 -5.99
N GLN A 172 -19.64 27.44 -6.73
CA GLN A 172 -20.87 26.64 -6.77
C GLN A 172 -20.62 25.23 -7.32
N LEU A 173 -19.78 25.07 -8.37
CA LEU A 173 -19.45 23.77 -8.92
C LEU A 173 -18.68 22.92 -7.93
N SER A 174 -17.67 23.48 -7.26
CA SER A 174 -16.91 22.77 -6.23
C SER A 174 -17.78 22.37 -5.04
N GLU A 175 -18.76 23.21 -4.65
CA GLU A 175 -19.73 22.89 -3.61
C GLU A 175 -20.61 21.68 -4.01
N ARG A 176 -21.21 21.70 -5.21
CA ARG A 176 -22.01 20.56 -5.68
C ARG A 176 -21.22 19.27 -5.72
N ARG A 177 -19.94 19.30 -6.15
CA ARG A 177 -19.08 18.12 -6.21
C ARG A 177 -18.81 17.51 -4.85
N VAL A 178 -18.47 18.31 -3.82
CA VAL A 178 -18.27 17.75 -2.47
C VAL A 178 -19.58 17.24 -1.87
N LEU A 179 -20.73 17.84 -2.23
CA LEU A 179 -22.03 17.32 -1.82
C LEU A 179 -22.34 15.98 -2.48
N ALA A 180 -22.04 15.82 -3.77
CA ALA A 180 -22.22 14.54 -4.48
C ALA A 180 -21.36 13.42 -3.86
N VAL A 181 -20.09 13.68 -3.55
CA VAL A 181 -19.21 12.73 -2.85
C VAL A 181 -19.75 12.39 -1.46
N ARG A 182 -20.16 13.39 -0.68
CA ARG A 182 -20.77 13.16 0.63
C ARG A 182 -22.01 12.26 0.52
N ASP A 183 -22.89 12.55 -0.43
CA ASP A 183 -24.14 11.81 -0.59
C ASP A 183 -23.87 10.37 -1.07
N TYR A 184 -22.82 10.15 -1.85
CA TYR A 184 -22.32 8.82 -2.19
C TYR A 184 -21.88 8.04 -0.93
N LEU A 185 -21.01 8.63 -0.10
CA LEU A 185 -20.54 8.01 1.15
C LEU A 185 -21.69 7.73 2.13
N VAL A 186 -22.68 8.62 2.21
CA VAL A 186 -23.87 8.41 3.04
C VAL A 186 -24.70 7.23 2.52
N LYS A 187 -24.85 7.06 1.20
CA LYS A 187 -25.50 5.88 0.61
C LYS A 187 -24.75 4.58 0.92
N LYS A 188 -23.42 4.64 1.08
CA LYS A 188 -22.58 3.50 1.53
C LYS A 188 -22.64 3.27 3.05
N GLY A 189 -23.42 4.03 3.81
CA GLY A 189 -23.64 3.81 5.24
C GLY A 189 -22.89 4.75 6.18
N ILE A 190 -22.03 5.63 5.65
CA ILE A 190 -21.27 6.55 6.50
C ILE A 190 -22.18 7.62 7.08
N LYS A 191 -22.17 7.79 8.40
CA LYS A 191 -23.01 8.77 9.09
C LYS A 191 -22.68 10.19 8.63
N LYS A 192 -23.68 10.94 8.15
CA LYS A 192 -23.52 12.30 7.62
C LYS A 192 -22.78 13.26 8.57
N LYS A 193 -22.92 13.11 9.88
CA LYS A 193 -22.25 13.93 10.90
C LYS A 193 -20.72 13.77 10.90
N ARG A 194 -20.20 12.69 10.32
CA ARG A 194 -18.77 12.41 10.17
C ARG A 194 -18.16 13.04 8.91
N ILE A 195 -18.98 13.63 8.03
CA ILE A 195 -18.53 14.18 6.75
C ILE A 195 -18.87 15.67 6.70
N ARG A 196 -17.86 16.51 6.83
CA ARG A 196 -17.96 17.94 6.58
C ARG A 196 -17.64 18.24 5.12
N THR A 197 -18.12 19.36 4.61
CA THR A 197 -17.87 19.80 3.23
C THR A 197 -17.37 21.24 3.21
N LYS A 198 -16.41 21.52 2.32
CA LYS A 198 -15.89 22.86 2.09
C LYS A 198 -15.56 23.06 0.62
N ALA A 199 -16.09 24.11 0.02
CA ALA A 199 -15.80 24.50 -1.35
C ALA A 199 -14.68 25.56 -1.35
N PHE A 200 -13.77 25.45 -2.30
CA PHE A 200 -12.70 26.41 -2.54
C PHE A 200 -12.76 27.00 -3.95
N GLY A 201 -13.56 26.43 -4.86
CA GLY A 201 -13.53 26.84 -6.27
C GLY A 201 -12.11 26.85 -6.82
N GLY A 202 -11.73 27.86 -7.59
CA GLY A 202 -10.39 28.03 -8.15
C GLY A 202 -9.40 28.79 -7.26
N THR A 203 -9.71 29.00 -5.95
CA THR A 203 -8.86 29.85 -5.08
C THR A 203 -7.59 29.20 -4.58
N LYS A 204 -7.53 27.84 -4.60
CA LYS A 204 -6.39 27.05 -4.14
C LYS A 204 -5.88 26.11 -5.24
N PRO A 205 -5.29 26.63 -6.32
CA PRO A 205 -4.72 25.79 -7.36
C PRO A 205 -3.45 25.11 -6.87
N LEU A 206 -3.21 23.85 -7.27
CA LEU A 206 -1.93 23.15 -7.11
C LEU A 206 -0.87 23.73 -8.07
N SER A 207 -1.31 24.08 -9.27
CA SER A 207 -0.48 24.73 -10.28
C SER A 207 -1.23 25.89 -10.94
N ARG A 208 -0.51 26.96 -11.23
CA ARG A 208 -1.02 28.10 -12.03
C ARG A 208 -0.61 28.00 -13.50
N SER A 209 0.01 26.89 -13.89
CA SER A 209 0.28 26.62 -15.30
C SER A 209 -1.02 26.44 -16.09
N ASN A 210 -0.99 26.83 -17.36
CA ASN A 210 -2.18 26.90 -18.20
C ASN A 210 -2.36 25.68 -19.11
N ASP A 211 -1.47 24.69 -18.99
CA ASP A 211 -1.57 23.41 -19.67
C ASP A 211 -2.72 22.54 -19.09
N GLU A 212 -3.24 21.62 -19.89
CA GLU A 212 -4.40 20.82 -19.49
C GLU A 212 -4.07 19.85 -18.34
N GLU A 213 -2.84 19.36 -18.25
CA GLU A 213 -2.42 18.48 -17.16
C GLU A 213 -2.52 19.19 -15.81
N SER A 214 -1.93 20.40 -15.69
CA SER A 214 -2.01 21.24 -14.48
C SER A 214 -3.44 21.60 -14.13
N ARG A 215 -4.27 21.92 -15.13
CA ARG A 215 -5.69 22.23 -14.94
C ARG A 215 -6.48 21.01 -14.46
N SER A 216 -6.20 19.84 -15.00
CA SER A 216 -6.82 18.58 -14.57
C SER A 216 -6.54 18.32 -13.08
N LYS A 217 -5.28 18.44 -12.66
CA LYS A 217 -4.89 18.31 -11.23
C LYS A 217 -5.56 19.33 -10.31
N ASN A 218 -5.90 20.53 -10.82
CA ASN A 218 -6.63 21.53 -10.06
C ASN A 218 -8.12 21.17 -9.86
N ARG A 219 -8.73 20.44 -10.79
CA ARG A 219 -10.13 19.97 -10.70
C ARG A 219 -10.22 18.69 -9.90
N ARG A 220 -10.18 18.81 -8.57
CA ARG A 220 -10.08 17.70 -7.63
C ARG A 220 -10.99 17.84 -6.43
N VAL A 221 -11.18 16.73 -5.72
CA VAL A 221 -11.67 16.71 -4.35
C VAL A 221 -10.58 16.13 -3.46
N GLU A 222 -10.31 16.80 -2.36
CA GLU A 222 -9.40 16.34 -1.32
C GLU A 222 -10.20 15.96 -0.07
N VAL A 223 -9.69 15.00 0.69
CA VAL A 223 -10.26 14.58 1.97
C VAL A 223 -9.29 14.92 3.08
N ARG A 224 -9.69 15.80 3.97
CA ARG A 224 -8.91 16.13 5.17
C ARG A 224 -9.44 15.34 6.35
N ILE A 225 -8.60 14.58 7.03
CA ILE A 225 -8.93 13.93 8.28
C ILE A 225 -8.95 15.00 9.39
N LEU A 226 -10.09 15.17 10.06
CA LEU A 226 -10.25 16.15 11.14
C LEU A 226 -9.98 15.53 12.52
N SER A 227 -10.36 14.28 12.69
CA SER A 227 -10.08 13.46 13.88
C SER A 227 -10.09 11.98 13.49
N SER A 228 -9.34 11.20 14.20
CA SER A 228 -9.26 9.74 14.03
C SER A 228 -9.17 9.05 15.40
#